data_d15a474a9158b7f0e7a927137e0d6fef
#
_entry.id   d15a474a9158b7f0e7a927137e0d6fef
#
_cell.length_a   1.000
_cell.length_b   1.000
_cell.length_c   1.000
_cell.angle_alpha   90.00
_cell.angle_beta   90.00
_cell.angle_gamma   90.00
#
_symmetry.space_group_name_H-M   'P 1'
#
loop_
_entity.id
_entity.type
_entity.pdbx_description
1 polymer ?
#
loop_
_entity_poly.entity_id
_entity_poly.type
_entity_poly.pdbx_seq_one_letter_code
_entity_poly.pdbx_strand_id
1 'polypeptide(L)'
;MSKVIITNVTDPVCPWCWGEEPFFRKLETHFPNLITWRNVMGGLVEDMNKNKPADIDTHSYYNKENKDFITHCLETAEKHHMPIKVEGFNLFSETENSSFPLCIAFKAAQMADAEKADLFLYNLRAAAMAEA
;
A
#
# COMPACT_ATOMS: atom_id res chain seq x y z
N MET A 1 -3.70 21.63 -24.83
CA MET A 1 -4.13 21.87 -23.44
C MET A 1 -2.99 21.48 -22.50
N SER A 2 -2.73 22.25 -21.46
CA SER A 2 -1.74 21.89 -20.44
C SER A 2 -2.29 20.73 -19.58
N LYS A 3 -1.46 19.71 -19.36
CA LYS A 3 -1.80 18.59 -18.47
C LYS A 3 -1.64 19.01 -17.01
N VAL A 4 -2.54 18.54 -16.16
CA VAL A 4 -2.40 18.65 -14.70
C VAL A 4 -1.53 17.50 -14.20
N ILE A 5 -0.49 17.80 -13.44
CA ILE A 5 0.34 16.79 -12.79
C ILE A 5 -0.17 16.61 -11.36
N ILE A 6 -0.61 15.42 -11.02
CA ILE A 6 -1.00 15.06 -9.66
C ILE A 6 0.12 14.21 -9.06
N THR A 7 0.80 14.74 -8.05
CA THR A 7 1.78 13.99 -7.28
C THR A 7 1.10 13.30 -6.12
N ASN A 8 1.11 11.97 -6.13
CA ASN A 8 0.56 11.12 -5.09
C ASN A 8 1.70 10.54 -4.25
N VAL A 9 1.80 10.95 -3.00
CA VAL A 9 2.74 10.34 -2.04
C VAL A 9 2.02 9.15 -1.40
N THR A 10 2.54 7.95 -1.61
CA THR A 10 1.81 6.72 -1.37
C THR A 10 2.71 5.58 -0.87
N ASP A 11 2.10 4.51 -0.38
CA ASP A 11 2.80 3.28 0.02
C ASP A 11 1.93 2.06 -0.34
N PRO A 12 2.51 0.94 -0.81
CA PRO A 12 1.76 -0.26 -1.15
C PRO A 12 0.97 -0.88 0.00
N VAL A 13 1.42 -0.68 1.25
CA VAL A 13 0.76 -1.24 2.44
C VAL A 13 -0.14 -0.21 3.17
N CYS A 14 -0.39 0.94 2.57
CA CYS A 14 -1.24 1.96 3.17
C CYS A 14 -2.72 1.69 2.88
N PRO A 15 -3.57 1.43 3.90
CA PRO A 15 -4.98 1.12 3.68
C PRO A 15 -5.76 2.30 3.09
N TRP A 16 -5.44 3.52 3.46
CA TRP A 16 -6.05 4.71 2.85
C TRP A 16 -5.68 4.86 1.37
N CYS A 17 -4.42 4.57 1.01
CA CYS A 17 -3.98 4.60 -0.38
C CYS A 17 -4.68 3.50 -1.22
N TRP A 18 -5.01 2.36 -0.62
CA TRP A 18 -5.85 1.34 -1.23
C TRP A 18 -7.28 1.86 -1.45
N GLY A 19 -7.82 2.55 -0.45
CA GLY A 19 -9.15 3.15 -0.50
C GLY A 19 -9.32 4.26 -1.55
N GLU A 20 -8.24 4.91 -1.96
CA GLU A 20 -8.25 5.98 -2.97
C GLU A 20 -8.29 5.46 -4.42
N GLU A 21 -7.99 4.19 -4.67
CA GLU A 21 -7.94 3.61 -6.02
C GLU A 21 -9.19 3.87 -6.87
N PRO A 22 -10.43 3.71 -6.35
CA PRO A 22 -11.62 4.01 -7.14
C PRO A 22 -11.72 5.48 -7.57
N PHE A 23 -11.23 6.41 -6.75
CA PHE A 23 -11.23 7.84 -7.07
C PHE A 23 -10.23 8.16 -8.19
N PHE A 24 -9.06 7.56 -8.18
CA PHE A 24 -8.07 7.70 -9.25
C PHE A 24 -8.62 7.20 -10.57
N ARG A 25 -9.23 6.01 -10.58
CA ARG A 25 -9.90 5.44 -11.77
C ARG A 25 -11.01 6.33 -12.29
N LYS A 26 -11.81 6.90 -11.38
CA LYS A 26 -12.88 7.83 -11.75
C LYS A 26 -12.32 9.11 -12.40
N LEU A 27 -11.25 9.68 -11.85
CA LEU A 27 -10.60 10.85 -12.43
C LEU A 27 -10.02 10.57 -13.81
N GLU A 28 -9.35 9.44 -13.99
CA GLU A 28 -8.82 9.02 -15.31
C GLU A 28 -9.91 8.83 -16.34
N THR A 29 -11.06 8.27 -15.94
CA THR A 29 -12.20 8.06 -16.83
C THR A 29 -12.87 9.37 -17.24
N HIS A 30 -12.98 10.33 -16.31
CA HIS A 30 -13.66 11.60 -16.58
C HIS A 30 -12.75 12.62 -17.30
N PHE A 31 -11.44 12.54 -17.09
CA PHE A 31 -10.46 13.48 -17.60
C PHE A 31 -9.33 12.78 -18.37
N PRO A 32 -9.67 11.95 -19.38
CA PRO A 32 -8.66 11.21 -20.13
C PRO A 32 -7.67 12.16 -20.78
N ASN A 33 -6.39 11.85 -20.68
CA ASN A 33 -5.28 12.63 -21.24
C ASN A 33 -5.06 14.05 -20.65
N LEU A 34 -5.84 14.46 -19.64
CA LEU A 34 -5.65 15.74 -18.95
C LEU A 34 -4.84 15.61 -17.66
N ILE A 35 -4.74 14.42 -17.11
CA ILE A 35 -4.02 14.13 -15.86
C ILE A 35 -2.77 13.32 -16.18
N THR A 36 -1.68 13.68 -15.52
CA THR A 36 -0.46 12.88 -15.45
C THR A 36 -0.22 12.55 -13.98
N TRP A 37 -0.21 11.27 -13.66
CA TRP A 37 0.09 10.78 -12.31
C TRP A 37 1.59 10.72 -12.09
N ARG A 38 2.00 11.13 -10.89
CA ARG A 38 3.36 10.98 -10.41
C ARG A 38 3.32 10.31 -9.04
N ASN A 39 3.43 8.98 -9.01
CA ASN A 39 3.48 8.23 -7.78
C ASN A 39 4.89 8.29 -7.15
N VAL A 40 4.94 8.69 -5.88
CA VAL A 40 6.16 8.79 -5.06
C VAL A 40 5.98 7.90 -3.84
N MET A 41 6.90 6.97 -3.62
CA MET A 41 6.85 6.07 -2.47
C MET A 41 7.21 6.83 -1.19
N GLY A 42 6.33 6.73 -0.20
CA GLY A 42 6.49 7.39 1.10
C GLY A 42 7.31 6.58 2.10
N GLY A 43 7.32 5.25 1.98
CA GLY A 43 8.01 4.36 2.91
C GLY A 43 7.36 4.37 4.30
N LEU A 44 6.11 3.96 4.38
CA LEU A 44 5.29 4.04 5.60
C LEU A 44 5.89 3.24 6.78
N VAL A 45 6.46 2.07 6.50
CA VAL A 45 7.05 1.19 7.51
C VAL A 45 8.52 0.95 7.15
N GLU A 46 9.42 1.60 7.88
CA GLU A 46 10.86 1.43 7.64
C GLU A 46 11.36 0.08 8.19
N ASP A 47 11.14 -0.18 9.47
CA ASP A 47 11.54 -1.42 10.15
C ASP A 47 10.75 -1.58 11.46
N MET A 48 9.85 -2.55 11.50
CA MET A 48 9.04 -2.82 12.68
C MET A 48 9.86 -3.33 13.87
N ASN A 49 11.01 -3.99 13.63
CA ASN A 49 11.88 -4.47 14.69
C ASN A 49 12.44 -3.36 15.58
N LYS A 50 12.57 -2.14 15.05
CA LYS A 50 13.04 -0.98 15.82
C LYS A 50 12.15 -0.64 17.02
N ASN A 51 10.87 -0.97 16.93
CA ASN A 51 9.88 -0.67 17.96
C ASN A 51 9.53 -1.89 18.84
N LYS A 52 10.16 -3.06 18.59
CA LYS A 52 9.87 -4.27 19.34
C LYS A 52 10.42 -4.15 20.77
N PRO A 53 9.57 -4.27 21.80
CA PRO A 53 10.02 -4.33 23.18
C PRO A 53 10.93 -5.55 23.43
N ALA A 54 11.95 -5.38 24.29
CA ALA A 54 12.93 -6.43 24.56
C ALA A 54 12.34 -7.63 25.35
N ASP A 55 11.25 -7.42 26.07
CA ASP A 55 10.57 -8.40 26.93
C ASP A 55 9.48 -9.19 26.19
N ILE A 56 9.22 -8.89 24.90
CA ILE A 56 8.23 -9.60 24.09
C ILE A 56 8.96 -10.50 23.08
N ASP A 57 8.56 -11.76 23.00
CA ASP A 57 9.06 -12.66 21.98
C ASP A 57 8.58 -12.25 20.57
N THR A 58 9.38 -12.57 19.57
CA THR A 58 9.15 -12.10 18.20
C THR A 58 7.81 -12.57 17.62
N HIS A 59 7.40 -13.80 17.91
CA HIS A 59 6.14 -14.33 17.39
C HIS A 59 4.93 -13.60 17.98
N SER A 60 4.89 -13.38 19.31
CA SER A 60 3.84 -12.63 19.97
C SER A 60 3.78 -11.18 19.50
N TYR A 61 4.95 -10.57 19.27
CA TYR A 61 5.04 -9.21 18.73
C TYR A 61 4.36 -9.09 17.36
N TYR A 62 4.77 -9.91 16.39
CA TYR A 62 4.20 -9.82 15.03
C TYR A 62 2.74 -10.24 14.95
N ASN A 63 2.30 -11.20 15.78
CA ASN A 63 0.87 -11.52 15.88
C ASN A 63 0.04 -10.33 16.35
N LYS A 64 0.54 -9.58 17.33
CA LYS A 64 -0.11 -8.36 17.80
C LYS A 64 -0.12 -7.27 16.73
N GLU A 65 1.02 -6.99 16.11
CA GLU A 65 1.15 -5.94 15.09
C GLU A 65 0.26 -6.21 13.87
N ASN A 66 0.21 -7.45 13.38
CA ASN A 66 -0.69 -7.82 12.29
C ASN A 66 -2.17 -7.66 12.69
N LYS A 67 -2.53 -8.01 13.93
CA LYS A 67 -3.89 -7.83 14.44
C LYS A 67 -4.28 -6.36 14.55
N ASP A 68 -3.39 -5.53 15.05
CA ASP A 68 -3.63 -4.09 15.18
C ASP A 68 -3.70 -3.44 13.78
N PHE A 69 -2.85 -3.87 12.86
CA PHE A 69 -2.86 -3.39 11.48
C PHE A 69 -4.15 -3.76 10.75
N ILE A 70 -4.63 -5.02 10.86
CA ILE A 70 -5.89 -5.40 10.23
C ILE A 70 -7.09 -4.67 10.85
N THR A 71 -7.07 -4.41 12.15
CA THR A 71 -8.10 -3.59 12.80
C THR A 71 -8.15 -2.20 12.19
N HIS A 72 -7.01 -1.57 12.00
CA HIS A 72 -6.91 -0.29 11.31
C HIS A 72 -7.38 -0.37 9.84
N CYS A 73 -7.03 -1.43 9.11
CA CYS A 73 -7.50 -1.65 7.74
C CYS A 73 -9.02 -1.74 7.67
N LEU A 74 -9.66 -2.44 8.62
CA LEU A 74 -11.12 -2.56 8.68
C LEU A 74 -11.81 -1.23 9.00
N GLU A 75 -11.26 -0.44 9.93
CA GLU A 75 -11.76 0.91 10.24
C GLU A 75 -11.71 1.83 9.00
N THR A 76 -10.65 1.73 8.21
CA THR A 76 -10.54 2.50 6.96
C THR A 76 -11.51 1.98 5.90
N ALA A 77 -11.69 0.64 5.80
CA ALA A 77 -12.59 0.01 4.84
C ALA A 77 -14.06 0.40 5.05
N GLU A 78 -14.48 0.70 6.29
CA GLU A 78 -15.81 1.27 6.57
C GLU A 78 -16.04 2.60 5.84
N LYS A 79 -14.99 3.32 5.50
CA LYS A 79 -15.06 4.61 4.80
C LYS A 79 -14.96 4.47 3.29
N HIS A 80 -14.08 3.62 2.80
CA HIS A 80 -13.78 3.52 1.36
C HIS A 80 -14.40 2.30 0.67
N HIS A 81 -14.90 1.32 1.42
CA HIS A 81 -15.56 0.10 0.91
C HIS A 81 -14.70 -0.79 -0.01
N MET A 82 -13.39 -0.62 0.01
CA MET A 82 -12.47 -1.51 -0.72
C MET A 82 -12.26 -2.81 0.06
N PRO A 83 -12.13 -3.95 -0.63
CA PRO A 83 -12.00 -5.24 0.02
C PRO A 83 -10.72 -5.33 0.86
N ILE A 84 -10.86 -5.89 2.06
CA ILE A 84 -9.75 -6.23 2.96
C ILE A 84 -9.91 -7.70 3.33
N LYS A 85 -8.85 -8.49 3.16
CA LYS A 85 -8.81 -9.87 3.65
C LYS A 85 -8.55 -9.86 5.15
N VAL A 86 -9.35 -10.59 5.89
CA VAL A 86 -9.23 -10.69 7.36
C VAL A 86 -8.66 -12.03 7.77
N GLU A 87 -9.18 -13.10 7.18
CA GLU A 87 -8.81 -14.47 7.53
C GLU A 87 -7.41 -14.81 7.02
N GLY A 88 -6.54 -15.21 7.95
CA GLY A 88 -5.16 -15.57 7.62
C GLY A 88 -4.25 -14.39 7.29
N PHE A 89 -4.69 -13.16 7.55
CA PHE A 89 -3.88 -11.98 7.30
C PHE A 89 -2.56 -12.03 8.08
N ASN A 90 -1.45 -11.97 7.36
CA ASN A 90 -0.10 -12.03 7.92
C ASN A 90 0.89 -11.26 7.02
N LEU A 91 0.73 -9.94 6.98
CA LEU A 91 1.53 -9.07 6.11
C LEU A 91 2.96 -8.87 6.63
N PHE A 92 3.11 -8.84 7.96
CA PHE A 92 4.40 -8.57 8.60
C PHE A 92 4.91 -9.78 9.39
N SER A 93 6.21 -10.02 9.28
CA SER A 93 6.93 -11.07 10.00
C SER A 93 8.34 -10.60 10.36
N GLU A 94 9.13 -11.46 11.00
CA GLU A 94 10.53 -11.13 11.33
C GLU A 94 11.37 -10.83 10.07
N THR A 95 11.07 -11.47 8.97
CA THR A 95 11.75 -11.30 7.67
C THR A 95 11.08 -10.26 6.77
N GLU A 96 9.77 -10.10 6.87
CA GLU A 96 8.95 -9.12 6.14
C GLU A 96 8.48 -8.02 7.10
N ASN A 97 9.39 -7.18 7.56
CA ASN A 97 9.15 -6.18 8.61
C ASN A 97 9.13 -4.72 8.12
N SER A 98 9.08 -4.52 6.81
CA SER A 98 9.21 -3.21 6.19
C SER A 98 8.36 -3.11 4.92
N SER A 99 7.83 -1.92 4.61
CA SER A 99 7.22 -1.62 3.32
C SER A 99 8.23 -1.25 2.24
N PHE A 100 9.49 -1.01 2.58
CA PHE A 100 10.51 -0.57 1.64
C PHE A 100 10.76 -1.54 0.49
N PRO A 101 10.80 -2.88 0.67
CA PRO A 101 10.93 -3.81 -0.45
C PRO A 101 9.83 -3.64 -1.50
N LEU A 102 8.59 -3.42 -1.08
CA LEU A 102 7.46 -3.19 -1.98
C LEU A 102 7.57 -1.83 -2.69
N CYS A 103 8.03 -0.80 -1.98
CA CYS A 103 8.31 0.52 -2.56
C CYS A 103 9.43 0.44 -3.61
N ILE A 104 10.48 -0.33 -3.34
CA ILE A 104 11.59 -0.59 -4.28
C ILE A 104 11.10 -1.36 -5.50
N ALA A 105 10.27 -2.38 -5.31
CA ALA A 105 9.67 -3.15 -6.40
C ALA A 105 8.85 -2.25 -7.34
N PHE A 106 8.03 -1.35 -6.80
CA PHE A 106 7.32 -0.36 -7.62
C PHE A 106 8.30 0.56 -8.37
N LYS A 107 9.35 1.06 -7.72
CA LYS A 107 10.36 1.90 -8.41
C LYS A 107 11.06 1.15 -9.53
N ALA A 108 11.39 -0.12 -9.34
CA ALA A 108 11.98 -0.95 -10.37
C ALA A 108 11.01 -1.16 -11.56
N ALA A 109 9.74 -1.42 -11.29
CA ALA A 109 8.71 -1.52 -12.31
C ALA A 109 8.56 -0.21 -13.10
N GLN A 110 8.54 0.93 -12.41
CA GLN A 110 8.46 2.26 -13.02
C GLN A 110 9.67 2.55 -13.93
N MET A 111 10.86 2.09 -13.56
CA MET A 111 12.07 2.24 -14.38
C MET A 111 12.07 1.29 -15.58
N ALA A 112 11.48 0.11 -15.45
CA ALA A 112 11.41 -0.89 -16.51
C ALA A 112 10.32 -0.55 -17.55
N ASP A 113 9.14 -0.14 -17.10
CA ASP A 113 7.99 0.19 -17.95
C ASP A 113 7.06 1.18 -17.22
N ALA A 114 7.26 2.46 -17.48
CA ALA A 114 6.49 3.52 -16.81
C ALA A 114 4.98 3.46 -17.13
N GLU A 115 4.60 2.94 -18.31
CA GLU A 115 3.19 2.86 -18.72
C GLU A 115 2.42 1.78 -17.94
N LYS A 116 3.12 0.73 -17.50
CA LYS A 116 2.54 -0.37 -16.71
C LYS A 116 2.73 -0.22 -15.21
N ALA A 117 3.49 0.77 -14.76
CA ALA A 117 3.83 0.94 -13.36
C ALA A 117 2.59 1.16 -12.46
N ASP A 118 1.59 1.90 -12.93
CA ASP A 118 0.38 2.16 -12.15
C ASP A 118 -0.48 0.89 -12.00
N LEU A 119 -0.56 0.06 -13.03
CA LEU A 119 -1.20 -1.26 -12.93
C LEU A 119 -0.43 -2.19 -11.98
N PHE A 120 0.90 -2.15 -12.02
CA PHE A 120 1.72 -2.91 -11.09
C PHE A 120 1.48 -2.47 -9.65
N LEU A 121 1.41 -1.16 -9.38
CA LEU A 121 1.12 -0.63 -8.05
C LEU A 121 -0.26 -1.07 -7.54
N TYR A 122 -1.28 -1.02 -8.41
CA TYR A 122 -2.62 -1.51 -8.09
C TYR A 122 -2.59 -3.00 -7.67
N ASN A 123 -1.95 -3.85 -8.47
CA ASN A 123 -1.85 -5.28 -8.18
C ASN A 123 -1.05 -5.54 -6.88
N LEU A 124 -0.01 -4.78 -6.62
CA LEU A 124 0.77 -4.88 -5.40
C LEU A 124 -0.06 -4.54 -4.15
N ARG A 125 -0.90 -3.50 -4.24
CA ARG A 125 -1.85 -3.15 -3.17
C ARG A 125 -2.94 -4.20 -3.00
N ALA A 126 -3.51 -4.70 -4.09
CA ALA A 126 -4.51 -5.76 -4.04
C ALA A 126 -3.95 -7.02 -3.38
N ALA A 127 -2.72 -7.43 -3.74
CA ALA A 127 -2.04 -8.55 -3.11
C ALA A 127 -1.85 -8.31 -1.59
N ALA A 128 -1.40 -7.13 -1.18
CA ALA A 128 -1.15 -6.81 0.23
C ALA A 128 -2.44 -6.69 1.07
N MET A 129 -3.54 -6.17 0.50
CA MET A 129 -4.75 -5.81 1.25
C MET A 129 -5.90 -6.79 1.09
N ALA A 130 -6.08 -7.34 -0.10
CA ALA A 130 -7.26 -8.13 -0.44
C ALA A 130 -6.94 -9.63 -0.63
N GLU A 131 -5.68 -10.02 -0.83
CA GLU A 131 -5.28 -11.39 -1.17
C GLU A 131 -4.29 -12.00 -0.16
N ALA A 132 -3.62 -11.17 0.66
CA ALA A 132 -2.57 -11.58 1.60
C ALA A 132 -3.05 -12.52 2.71
#